data_28ce204cb50c4574e8e87e9e69f87ba9
#
_entry.id   28ce204cb50c4574e8e87e9e69f87ba9
#
_cell.length_a   1.000
_cell.length_b   1.000
_cell.length_c   1.000
_cell.angle_alpha   90.00
_cell.angle_beta   90.00
_cell.angle_gamma   90.00
#
_symmetry.space_group_name_H-M   'P 1'
#
loop_
_entity.id
_entity.type
_entity.pdbx_description
1 polymer ?
#
loop_
_entity_poly.entity_id
_entity_poly.type
_entity_poly.pdbx_seq_one_letter_code
_entity_poly.pdbx_strand_id
1 'polypeptide(L)'
;MATTWKSNGHEKPIDWTTNTAGIVSPNPFWLASGPPTNTADQVMRAFDAGWGGAVWKTLGEPIVNVSSRLGGHDVSGLRLMGLNNIELITDRPLDINLREIRETKKRYPKHAVIVSLMVESKREAWHDIVKQSCDVGADGIELNFGCPHGMSERGMGAAVGQVPDYACQITEWVKEVATIPVLVKLTPNVSDIRYVARAAAKGGADGLSLINTINSIIGIDLDHMQVLPGVDGRSSHGGYCGPAVKPIALHLLTQVTTDPETRDKPISGIGGITTWKDALEFLLLGSTSLQVCTAAMHYGYRIVEDLQDGLGAWMRANGYASVAELRGKLKGQITDWGNLNLNYKVVARIDPDKCIHCNLCHIACEDGAHQCIEPVIPGVRETPEVDEVECVGCNLCSLVCPVENCITMTRVDGGAAGETWKERVARTGSSAAAWAASPIAQSRHGHVMTKE
;
A
#
# COMPACT_ATOMS: atom_id res chain seq x y z
N MET A 1 9.51 17.32 -18.57
CA MET A 1 10.86 17.50 -19.12
C MET A 1 11.73 16.36 -18.63
N ALA A 2 12.24 15.53 -19.52
CA ALA A 2 13.15 14.44 -19.16
C ALA A 2 14.51 15.06 -18.82
N THR A 3 14.89 15.04 -17.55
CA THR A 3 16.23 15.42 -17.11
C THR A 3 17.20 14.32 -17.52
N THR A 4 17.96 14.55 -18.57
CA THR A 4 19.08 13.70 -18.97
C THR A 4 20.21 13.84 -17.94
N TRP A 5 20.34 12.87 -17.05
CA TRP A 5 21.49 12.74 -16.17
C TRP A 5 22.67 12.17 -16.98
N LYS A 6 23.75 12.92 -17.07
CA LYS A 6 25.02 12.40 -17.58
C LYS A 6 25.72 11.63 -16.45
N SER A 7 25.90 10.33 -16.61
CA SER A 7 26.69 9.49 -15.72
C SER A 7 28.17 9.84 -15.84
N ASN A 8 28.80 10.27 -14.75
CA ASN A 8 30.26 10.27 -14.63
C ASN A 8 30.70 8.83 -14.33
N GLY A 9 31.43 8.23 -15.26
CA GLY A 9 31.84 6.83 -15.24
C GLY A 9 32.59 6.41 -13.97
N HIS A 10 31.94 5.65 -13.16
CA HIS A 10 32.26 4.63 -12.15
C HIS A 10 31.06 4.46 -11.21
N GLU A 11 29.90 4.15 -11.78
CA GLU A 11 28.73 3.84 -10.98
C GLU A 11 28.93 2.48 -10.32
N LYS A 12 28.96 2.45 -8.97
CA LYS A 12 28.93 1.19 -8.24
C LYS A 12 27.64 0.46 -8.58
N PRO A 13 27.69 -0.84 -8.92
CA PRO A 13 26.49 -1.61 -9.19
C PRO A 13 25.63 -1.66 -7.93
N ILE A 14 24.31 -1.50 -8.08
CA ILE A 14 23.34 -1.64 -6.99
C ILE A 14 23.14 -3.14 -6.73
N ASP A 15 23.19 -3.55 -5.47
CA ASP A 15 22.72 -4.87 -5.06
C ASP A 15 21.21 -4.86 -4.91
N TRP A 16 20.54 -5.50 -5.88
CA TRP A 16 19.10 -5.66 -5.91
C TRP A 16 18.60 -6.89 -5.15
N THR A 17 19.51 -7.78 -4.74
CA THR A 17 19.16 -9.05 -4.09
C THR A 17 18.32 -8.81 -2.86
N THR A 18 17.24 -9.56 -2.72
CA THR A 18 16.43 -9.53 -1.51
C THR A 18 16.23 -10.92 -0.94
N ASN A 19 16.06 -10.97 0.39
CA ASN A 19 15.73 -12.18 1.14
C ASN A 19 14.52 -11.87 2.03
N THR A 20 13.36 -12.44 1.67
CA THR A 20 12.13 -12.30 2.42
C THR A 20 11.83 -13.61 3.13
N ALA A 21 12.10 -13.67 4.42
CA ALA A 21 11.85 -14.86 5.26
C ALA A 21 12.60 -16.14 4.80
N GLY A 22 13.75 -16.02 4.16
CA GLY A 22 14.50 -17.15 3.57
C GLY A 22 14.26 -17.32 2.07
N ILE A 23 13.26 -16.66 1.50
CA ILE A 23 13.00 -16.64 0.06
C ILE A 23 13.93 -15.62 -0.59
N VAL A 24 14.92 -16.10 -1.35
CA VAL A 24 15.89 -15.26 -2.05
C VAL A 24 15.43 -14.98 -3.47
N SER A 25 15.54 -13.73 -3.92
CA SER A 25 15.26 -13.34 -5.30
C SER A 25 16.27 -12.31 -5.82
N PRO A 26 16.49 -12.22 -7.16
CA PRO A 26 17.47 -11.32 -7.75
C PRO A 26 17.14 -9.83 -7.59
N ASN A 27 15.88 -9.50 -7.32
CA ASN A 27 15.43 -8.14 -6.99
C ASN A 27 14.13 -8.19 -6.18
N PRO A 28 13.70 -7.08 -5.55
CA PRO A 28 12.53 -7.06 -4.67
C PRO A 28 11.18 -7.10 -5.39
N PHE A 29 11.13 -6.96 -6.71
CA PHE A 29 9.89 -6.86 -7.47
C PHE A 29 9.35 -8.25 -7.81
N TRP A 30 8.22 -8.60 -7.19
CA TRP A 30 7.50 -9.84 -7.43
C TRP A 30 6.14 -9.56 -8.07
N LEU A 31 5.64 -10.47 -8.88
CA LEU A 31 4.23 -10.48 -9.25
C LEU A 31 3.40 -11.02 -8.08
N ALA A 32 2.30 -10.34 -7.75
CA ALA A 32 1.34 -10.82 -6.76
C ALA A 32 0.47 -11.93 -7.34
N SER A 33 -0.05 -12.80 -6.47
CA SER A 33 -1.05 -13.80 -6.82
C SER A 33 -2.29 -13.15 -7.44
N GLY A 34 -2.57 -13.50 -8.70
CA GLY A 34 -3.67 -12.93 -9.47
C GLY A 34 -3.66 -13.38 -10.93
N PRO A 35 -4.43 -12.72 -11.81
CA PRO A 35 -4.48 -13.06 -13.23
C PRO A 35 -3.12 -13.15 -13.93
N PRO A 36 -2.11 -12.30 -13.63
CA PRO A 36 -0.81 -12.36 -14.32
C PRO A 36 0.05 -13.57 -13.97
N THR A 37 -0.33 -14.39 -12.98
CA THR A 37 0.48 -15.51 -12.48
C THR A 37 -0.25 -16.85 -12.52
N ASN A 38 -1.18 -17.01 -13.47
CA ASN A 38 -2.05 -18.20 -13.56
C ASN A 38 -1.45 -19.35 -14.40
N THR A 39 -0.38 -19.11 -15.14
CA THR A 39 0.27 -20.11 -16.00
C THR A 39 1.79 -19.99 -16.01
N ALA A 40 2.48 -21.08 -16.37
CA ALA A 40 3.94 -21.06 -16.53
C ALA A 40 4.39 -20.05 -17.60
N ASP A 41 3.69 -19.96 -18.73
CA ASP A 41 4.00 -19.01 -19.80
C ASP A 41 3.99 -17.57 -19.27
N GLN A 42 2.96 -17.20 -18.52
CA GLN A 42 2.85 -15.87 -17.94
C GLN A 42 4.01 -15.56 -16.98
N VAL A 43 4.30 -16.48 -16.06
CA VAL A 43 5.37 -16.29 -15.06
C VAL A 43 6.76 -16.26 -15.72
N MET A 44 7.02 -17.15 -16.68
CA MET A 44 8.29 -17.18 -17.40
C MET A 44 8.51 -15.88 -18.21
N ARG A 45 7.50 -15.40 -18.91
CA ARG A 45 7.55 -14.12 -19.62
C ARG A 45 7.80 -12.93 -18.68
N ALA A 46 7.23 -13.00 -17.47
CA ALA A 46 7.52 -11.97 -16.46
C ALA A 46 8.99 -12.02 -16.01
N PHE A 47 9.54 -13.21 -15.77
CA PHE A 47 10.95 -13.39 -15.41
C PHE A 47 11.88 -12.93 -16.54
N ASP A 48 11.54 -13.22 -17.80
CA ASP A 48 12.27 -12.72 -18.97
C ASP A 48 12.22 -11.17 -19.06
N ALA A 49 11.15 -10.54 -18.56
CA ALA A 49 11.03 -9.08 -18.51
C ALA A 49 11.81 -8.46 -17.31
N GLY A 50 12.30 -9.25 -16.36
CA GLY A 50 13.11 -8.77 -15.24
C GLY A 50 12.48 -8.84 -13.84
N TRP A 51 11.30 -9.46 -13.68
CA TRP A 51 10.71 -9.69 -12.35
C TRP A 51 11.58 -10.65 -11.55
N GLY A 52 11.82 -10.33 -10.26
CA GLY A 52 12.64 -11.15 -9.37
C GLY A 52 11.90 -12.35 -8.79
N GLY A 53 10.58 -12.32 -8.76
CA GLY A 53 9.77 -13.41 -8.23
C GLY A 53 8.31 -13.33 -8.69
N ALA A 54 7.56 -14.38 -8.39
CA ALA A 54 6.12 -14.44 -8.63
C ALA A 54 5.42 -15.27 -7.55
N VAL A 55 4.30 -14.75 -7.06
CA VAL A 55 3.37 -15.52 -6.25
C VAL A 55 2.32 -16.09 -7.18
N TRP A 56 2.30 -17.41 -7.32
CA TRP A 56 1.38 -18.13 -8.21
C TRP A 56 -0.06 -17.84 -7.85
N LYS A 57 -0.95 -17.77 -8.85
CA LYS A 57 -2.38 -17.57 -8.60
C LYS A 57 -2.89 -18.64 -7.63
N THR A 58 -3.64 -18.24 -6.63
CA THR A 58 -4.05 -19.08 -5.50
C THR A 58 -4.58 -20.43 -5.93
N LEU A 59 -3.96 -21.48 -5.42
CA LEU A 59 -4.35 -22.87 -5.60
C LEU A 59 -5.32 -23.31 -4.50
N GLY A 60 -6.21 -24.19 -4.84
CA GLY A 60 -7.18 -24.81 -3.96
C GLY A 60 -8.04 -25.78 -4.77
N GLU A 61 -9.24 -26.06 -4.30
CA GLU A 61 -10.23 -26.78 -5.07
C GLU A 61 -10.61 -25.94 -6.30
N PRO A 62 -10.42 -26.45 -7.54
CA PRO A 62 -10.63 -25.66 -8.74
C PRO A 62 -12.09 -25.23 -8.88
N ILE A 63 -12.29 -24.02 -9.37
CA ILE A 63 -13.60 -23.41 -9.60
C ILE A 63 -13.70 -22.89 -11.04
N VAL A 64 -14.93 -22.60 -11.47
CA VAL A 64 -15.17 -21.84 -12.69
C VAL A 64 -15.43 -20.39 -12.33
N ASN A 65 -14.61 -19.48 -12.84
CA ASN A 65 -14.81 -18.05 -12.62
C ASN A 65 -15.94 -17.50 -13.52
N VAL A 66 -16.67 -16.51 -12.99
CA VAL A 66 -17.74 -15.83 -13.72
C VAL A 66 -17.20 -14.97 -14.86
N SER A 67 -18.01 -14.73 -15.87
CA SER A 67 -17.75 -13.76 -16.93
C SER A 67 -18.07 -12.35 -16.46
N SER A 68 -17.41 -11.36 -17.08
CA SER A 68 -17.53 -9.95 -16.70
C SER A 68 -17.08 -9.69 -15.24
N ARG A 69 -15.97 -10.30 -14.84
CA ARG A 69 -15.49 -10.33 -13.44
C ARG A 69 -14.66 -9.15 -13.01
N LEU A 70 -14.33 -8.22 -13.91
CA LEU A 70 -13.53 -7.02 -13.62
C LEU A 70 -14.33 -5.76 -13.88
N GLY A 71 -14.23 -4.78 -12.98
CA GLY A 71 -14.78 -3.44 -13.13
C GLY A 71 -13.73 -2.37 -12.89
N GLY A 72 -13.70 -1.35 -13.76
CA GLY A 72 -12.79 -0.23 -13.65
C GLY A 72 -13.41 0.93 -12.86
N HIS A 73 -12.58 1.68 -12.13
CA HIS A 73 -12.94 2.92 -11.45
C HIS A 73 -12.14 4.07 -12.03
N ASP A 74 -12.81 4.99 -12.71
CA ASP A 74 -12.23 6.18 -13.31
C ASP A 74 -12.66 7.41 -12.53
N VAL A 75 -11.75 8.36 -12.31
CA VAL A 75 -12.02 9.61 -11.60
C VAL A 75 -11.50 10.77 -12.43
N SER A 76 -12.40 11.72 -12.79
CA SER A 76 -12.04 12.96 -13.47
C SER A 76 -11.12 12.77 -14.68
N GLY A 77 -11.39 11.75 -15.50
CA GLY A 77 -10.59 11.42 -16.69
C GLY A 77 -9.31 10.63 -16.42
N LEU A 78 -8.96 10.38 -15.17
CA LEU A 78 -7.90 9.46 -14.80
C LEU A 78 -8.45 8.03 -14.85
N ARG A 79 -8.15 7.33 -15.94
CA ARG A 79 -8.63 5.97 -16.17
C ARG A 79 -7.94 4.97 -15.24
N LEU A 80 -8.69 3.99 -14.80
CA LEU A 80 -8.21 2.88 -13.99
C LEU A 80 -7.49 3.33 -12.69
N MET A 81 -8.04 4.36 -12.02
CA MET A 81 -7.61 4.75 -10.68
C MET A 81 -7.73 3.58 -9.69
N GLY A 82 -8.71 2.70 -9.93
CA GLY A 82 -8.88 1.45 -9.22
C GLY A 82 -9.49 0.38 -10.10
N LEU A 83 -9.32 -0.85 -9.68
CA LEU A 83 -9.89 -2.04 -10.31
C LEU A 83 -10.61 -2.87 -9.25
N ASN A 84 -11.87 -3.23 -9.53
CA ASN A 84 -12.61 -4.20 -8.74
C ASN A 84 -12.58 -5.55 -9.43
N ASN A 85 -12.43 -6.64 -8.68
CA ASN A 85 -12.57 -7.98 -9.19
C ASN A 85 -13.51 -8.81 -8.31
N ILE A 86 -14.33 -9.63 -8.95
CA ILE A 86 -15.13 -10.68 -8.31
C ILE A 86 -14.63 -12.07 -8.68
N GLU A 87 -13.35 -12.16 -9.04
CA GLU A 87 -12.66 -13.40 -9.35
C GLU A 87 -12.20 -14.12 -8.08
N LEU A 88 -12.38 -15.42 -8.01
CA LEU A 88 -11.94 -16.23 -6.86
C LEU A 88 -10.46 -16.66 -6.98
N ILE A 89 -10.24 -17.97 -7.03
CA ILE A 89 -8.92 -18.60 -7.16
C ILE A 89 -8.67 -19.07 -8.59
N THR A 90 -7.66 -19.90 -8.81
CA THR A 90 -7.43 -20.49 -10.13
C THR A 90 -8.62 -21.36 -10.56
N ASP A 91 -8.93 -21.34 -11.85
CA ASP A 91 -9.90 -22.22 -12.52
C ASP A 91 -9.24 -23.45 -13.16
N ARG A 92 -7.95 -23.66 -12.87
CA ARG A 92 -7.14 -24.74 -13.45
C ARG A 92 -6.91 -25.85 -12.44
N PRO A 93 -6.90 -27.13 -12.89
CA PRO A 93 -6.62 -28.29 -12.04
C PRO A 93 -5.31 -28.16 -11.27
N LEU A 94 -5.28 -28.71 -10.05
CA LEU A 94 -4.13 -28.62 -9.16
C LEU A 94 -2.88 -29.28 -9.74
N ASP A 95 -3.02 -30.46 -10.33
CA ASP A 95 -1.92 -31.23 -10.94
C ASP A 95 -1.25 -30.49 -12.09
N ILE A 96 -2.05 -29.77 -12.91
CA ILE A 96 -1.53 -28.92 -13.99
C ILE A 96 -0.71 -27.78 -13.41
N ASN A 97 -1.24 -27.07 -12.40
CA ASN A 97 -0.52 -25.97 -11.75
C ASN A 97 0.79 -26.44 -11.11
N LEU A 98 0.76 -27.55 -10.37
CA LEU A 98 1.95 -28.11 -9.71
C LEU A 98 3.04 -28.52 -10.72
N ARG A 99 2.65 -29.12 -11.85
CA ARG A 99 3.57 -29.43 -12.94
C ARG A 99 4.23 -28.17 -13.50
N GLU A 100 3.42 -27.15 -13.79
CA GLU A 100 3.90 -25.89 -14.37
C GLU A 100 4.79 -25.11 -13.39
N ILE A 101 4.51 -25.12 -12.09
CA ILE A 101 5.38 -24.55 -11.05
C ILE A 101 6.76 -25.23 -11.07
N ARG A 102 6.78 -26.57 -11.12
CA ARG A 102 8.04 -27.34 -11.20
C ARG A 102 8.83 -27.00 -12.46
N GLU A 103 8.18 -26.91 -13.61
CA GLU A 103 8.83 -26.52 -14.88
C GLU A 103 9.39 -25.09 -14.81
N THR A 104 8.62 -24.15 -14.27
CA THR A 104 9.04 -22.76 -14.09
C THR A 104 10.27 -22.68 -13.19
N LYS A 105 10.24 -23.34 -12.03
CA LYS A 105 11.36 -23.35 -11.09
C LYS A 105 12.62 -23.98 -11.67
N LYS A 106 12.48 -25.07 -12.43
CA LYS A 106 13.60 -25.72 -13.12
C LYS A 106 14.26 -24.79 -14.13
N ARG A 107 13.47 -23.98 -14.86
CA ARG A 107 13.97 -23.06 -15.89
C ARG A 107 14.55 -21.78 -15.29
N TYR A 108 13.98 -21.31 -14.17
CA TYR A 108 14.39 -20.05 -13.49
C TYR A 108 14.82 -20.32 -12.04
N PRO A 109 15.91 -21.04 -11.80
CA PRO A 109 16.30 -21.51 -10.46
C PRO A 109 16.66 -20.39 -9.47
N LYS A 110 16.99 -19.19 -9.98
CA LYS A 110 17.36 -18.01 -9.15
C LYS A 110 16.18 -17.09 -8.81
N HIS A 111 15.04 -17.26 -9.51
CA HIS A 111 13.85 -16.45 -9.28
C HIS A 111 12.98 -17.08 -8.19
N ALA A 112 12.35 -16.24 -7.38
CA ALA A 112 11.45 -16.71 -6.34
C ALA A 112 10.11 -17.16 -6.95
N VAL A 113 9.74 -18.41 -6.74
CA VAL A 113 8.43 -18.96 -7.10
C VAL A 113 7.71 -19.35 -5.82
N ILE A 114 6.67 -18.60 -5.47
CA ILE A 114 5.88 -18.77 -4.25
C ILE A 114 4.50 -19.33 -4.62
N VAL A 115 4.02 -20.31 -3.88
CA VAL A 115 2.69 -20.91 -4.11
C VAL A 115 1.67 -20.29 -3.17
N SER A 116 0.68 -19.60 -3.73
CA SER A 116 -0.44 -19.09 -2.92
C SER A 116 -1.49 -20.17 -2.73
N LEU A 117 -1.95 -20.37 -1.48
CA LEU A 117 -2.84 -21.46 -1.08
C LEU A 117 -4.09 -20.94 -0.37
N MET A 118 -5.25 -21.53 -0.71
CA MET A 118 -6.51 -21.33 -0.02
C MET A 118 -7.38 -22.58 -0.12
N VAL A 119 -7.51 -23.33 0.95
CA VAL A 119 -8.35 -24.53 1.05
C VAL A 119 -9.28 -24.42 2.26
N GLU A 120 -10.23 -25.32 2.37
CA GLU A 120 -11.15 -25.37 3.53
C GLU A 120 -10.40 -25.49 4.86
N SER A 121 -11.00 -25.01 5.94
CA SER A 121 -10.40 -25.03 7.30
C SER A 121 -10.41 -26.44 7.91
N LYS A 122 -9.72 -27.37 7.24
CA LYS A 122 -9.46 -28.73 7.71
C LYS A 122 -7.97 -29.00 7.67
N ARG A 123 -7.44 -29.54 8.77
CA ARG A 123 -5.99 -29.80 8.92
C ARG A 123 -5.43 -30.68 7.82
N GLU A 124 -6.15 -31.72 7.46
CA GLU A 124 -5.76 -32.67 6.41
C GLU A 124 -5.64 -31.99 5.04
N ALA A 125 -6.62 -31.15 4.69
CA ALA A 125 -6.61 -30.41 3.41
C ALA A 125 -5.40 -29.48 3.32
N TRP A 126 -5.07 -28.78 4.41
CA TRP A 126 -3.86 -27.94 4.47
C TRP A 126 -2.59 -28.77 4.41
N HIS A 127 -2.50 -29.88 5.13
CA HIS A 127 -1.34 -30.77 5.09
C HIS A 127 -1.07 -31.30 3.68
N ASP A 128 -2.12 -31.76 2.98
CA ASP A 128 -1.97 -32.35 1.66
C ASP A 128 -1.50 -31.34 0.62
N ILE A 129 -2.11 -30.15 0.55
CA ILE A 129 -1.73 -29.16 -0.44
C ILE A 129 -0.35 -28.53 -0.14
N VAL A 130 0.02 -28.37 1.13
CA VAL A 130 1.32 -27.87 1.55
C VAL A 130 2.44 -28.85 1.17
N LYS A 131 2.30 -30.14 1.44
CA LYS A 131 3.27 -31.18 1.05
C LYS A 131 3.48 -31.18 -0.46
N GLN A 132 2.40 -31.18 -1.24
CA GLN A 132 2.48 -31.14 -2.70
C GLN A 132 3.20 -29.87 -3.18
N SER A 133 2.97 -28.72 -2.54
CA SER A 133 3.62 -27.45 -2.88
C SER A 133 5.12 -27.46 -2.53
N CYS A 134 5.53 -28.11 -1.46
CA CYS A 134 6.93 -28.32 -1.14
C CYS A 134 7.62 -29.24 -2.16
N ASP A 135 6.97 -30.32 -2.56
CA ASP A 135 7.53 -31.35 -3.45
C ASP A 135 7.77 -30.86 -4.89
N VAL A 136 7.14 -29.77 -5.31
CA VAL A 136 7.37 -29.18 -6.64
C VAL A 136 8.59 -28.26 -6.71
N GLY A 137 9.26 -28.00 -5.56
CA GLY A 137 10.46 -27.19 -5.49
C GLY A 137 10.20 -25.68 -5.46
N ALA A 138 9.01 -25.28 -5.01
CA ALA A 138 8.72 -23.87 -4.73
C ALA A 138 9.66 -23.30 -3.66
N ASP A 139 9.90 -21.98 -3.70
CA ASP A 139 10.77 -21.30 -2.74
C ASP A 139 10.04 -20.90 -1.46
N GLY A 140 8.71 -20.84 -1.50
CA GLY A 140 7.87 -20.48 -0.38
C GLY A 140 6.38 -20.71 -0.62
N ILE A 141 5.62 -20.54 0.43
CA ILE A 141 4.16 -20.63 0.43
C ILE A 141 3.59 -19.28 0.88
N GLU A 142 2.51 -18.81 0.27
CA GLU A 142 1.72 -17.67 0.73
C GLU A 142 0.31 -18.14 1.09
N LEU A 143 -0.08 -18.06 2.37
CA LEU A 143 -1.43 -18.40 2.81
C LEU A 143 -2.39 -17.25 2.49
N ASN A 144 -3.39 -17.49 1.66
CA ASN A 144 -4.35 -16.48 1.25
C ASN A 144 -5.50 -16.36 2.28
N PHE A 145 -5.28 -15.56 3.33
CA PHE A 145 -6.29 -15.25 4.34
C PHE A 145 -7.09 -13.97 4.03
N GLY A 146 -7.11 -13.55 2.78
CA GLY A 146 -7.68 -12.25 2.45
C GLY A 146 -8.62 -12.21 1.25
N CYS A 147 -8.89 -13.33 0.59
CA CYS A 147 -9.83 -13.34 -0.53
C CYS A 147 -11.22 -12.88 -0.05
N PRO A 148 -11.76 -11.74 -0.54
CA PRO A 148 -12.99 -11.17 0.01
C PRO A 148 -14.25 -11.86 -0.51
N HIS A 149 -14.14 -12.65 -1.57
CA HIS A 149 -15.26 -13.30 -2.22
C HIS A 149 -15.43 -14.73 -1.77
N GLY A 150 -16.65 -15.13 -1.52
CA GLY A 150 -17.14 -16.50 -1.51
C GLY A 150 -16.38 -17.48 -0.60
N MET A 151 -17.00 -18.63 -0.40
CA MET A 151 -16.46 -19.72 0.42
C MET A 151 -16.26 -19.38 1.91
N SER A 152 -16.79 -18.25 2.40
CA SER A 152 -16.81 -17.95 3.83
C SER A 152 -17.59 -19.01 4.62
N GLU A 153 -18.62 -19.62 4.03
CA GLU A 153 -19.34 -20.77 4.55
C GLU A 153 -18.48 -22.02 4.71
N ARG A 154 -17.34 -22.12 3.98
CA ARG A 154 -16.32 -23.17 4.12
C ARG A 154 -15.18 -22.77 5.05
N GLY A 155 -15.25 -21.58 5.67
CA GLY A 155 -14.18 -21.06 6.51
C GLY A 155 -12.89 -20.78 5.74
N MET A 156 -12.97 -20.15 4.57
CA MET A 156 -11.82 -19.89 3.69
C MET A 156 -11.59 -18.38 3.50
N GLY A 157 -10.40 -18.00 3.06
CA GLY A 157 -10.07 -16.62 2.69
C GLY A 157 -10.28 -15.63 3.83
N ALA A 158 -11.09 -14.58 3.62
CA ALA A 158 -11.34 -13.52 4.58
C ALA A 158 -12.01 -14.02 5.88
N ALA A 159 -12.78 -15.11 5.84
CA ALA A 159 -13.34 -15.71 7.04
C ALA A 159 -12.27 -16.20 8.04
N VAL A 160 -11.12 -16.64 7.52
CA VAL A 160 -9.93 -16.96 8.33
C VAL A 160 -9.22 -15.68 8.75
N GLY A 161 -8.93 -14.81 7.78
CA GLY A 161 -8.12 -13.60 7.98
C GLY A 161 -8.77 -12.52 8.85
N GLN A 162 -10.07 -12.61 9.13
CA GLN A 162 -10.77 -11.69 10.04
C GLN A 162 -10.82 -12.21 11.50
N VAL A 163 -10.42 -13.46 11.73
CA VAL A 163 -10.48 -14.11 13.04
C VAL A 163 -9.07 -14.53 13.47
N PRO A 164 -8.44 -13.83 14.43
CA PRO A 164 -7.06 -14.09 14.82
C PRO A 164 -6.79 -15.55 15.21
N ASP A 165 -7.69 -16.18 15.96
CA ASP A 165 -7.52 -17.57 16.40
C ASP A 165 -7.48 -18.55 15.22
N TYR A 166 -8.30 -18.35 14.21
CA TYR A 166 -8.26 -19.17 12.99
C TYR A 166 -6.99 -18.94 12.18
N ALA A 167 -6.55 -17.68 12.08
CA ALA A 167 -5.30 -17.36 11.39
C ALA A 167 -4.10 -18.03 12.09
N CYS A 168 -4.03 -18.01 13.42
CA CYS A 168 -3.04 -18.72 14.21
C CYS A 168 -3.10 -20.24 13.95
N GLN A 169 -4.26 -20.86 14.18
CA GLN A 169 -4.46 -22.29 14.08
C GLN A 169 -4.10 -22.86 12.70
N ILE A 170 -4.56 -22.21 11.62
CA ILE A 170 -4.25 -22.69 10.27
C ILE A 170 -2.77 -22.51 9.97
N THR A 171 -2.15 -21.41 10.43
CA THR A 171 -0.71 -21.21 10.27
C THR A 171 0.07 -22.31 10.99
N GLU A 172 -0.34 -22.71 12.21
CA GLU A 172 0.25 -23.84 12.95
C GLU A 172 0.15 -25.14 12.15
N TRP A 173 -1.04 -25.50 11.63
CA TRP A 173 -1.23 -26.70 10.81
C TRP A 173 -0.30 -26.71 9.58
N VAL A 174 -0.17 -25.58 8.91
CA VAL A 174 0.72 -25.46 7.76
C VAL A 174 2.18 -25.66 8.18
N LYS A 175 2.59 -25.04 9.28
CA LYS A 175 3.97 -25.12 9.80
C LYS A 175 4.35 -26.53 10.31
N GLU A 176 3.39 -27.37 10.66
CA GLU A 176 3.66 -28.78 11.02
C GLU A 176 4.28 -29.58 9.87
N VAL A 177 4.00 -29.22 8.62
CA VAL A 177 4.42 -30.00 7.44
C VAL A 177 5.22 -29.20 6.41
N ALA A 178 5.22 -27.88 6.50
CA ALA A 178 5.96 -27.04 5.57
C ALA A 178 7.47 -27.17 5.78
N THR A 179 8.19 -27.48 4.69
CA THR A 179 9.68 -27.58 4.66
C THR A 179 10.30 -26.32 4.04
N ILE A 180 9.50 -25.41 3.56
CA ILE A 180 9.88 -24.13 2.95
C ILE A 180 9.20 -22.96 3.69
N PRO A 181 9.72 -21.72 3.57
CA PRO A 181 9.14 -20.56 4.24
C PRO A 181 7.67 -20.33 3.97
N VAL A 182 6.94 -19.89 5.00
CA VAL A 182 5.50 -19.60 4.96
C VAL A 182 5.26 -18.12 5.21
N LEU A 183 4.68 -17.44 4.23
CA LEU A 183 4.15 -16.09 4.34
C LEU A 183 2.64 -16.15 4.58
N VAL A 184 2.13 -15.29 5.46
CA VAL A 184 0.67 -15.14 5.65
C VAL A 184 0.22 -13.83 5.03
N LYS A 185 -0.68 -13.92 4.04
CA LYS A 185 -1.25 -12.75 3.36
C LYS A 185 -2.49 -12.24 4.09
N LEU A 186 -2.36 -11.05 4.65
CA LEU A 186 -3.35 -10.44 5.51
C LEU A 186 -4.43 -9.68 4.71
N THR A 187 -5.67 -9.73 5.21
CA THR A 187 -6.78 -8.92 4.70
C THR A 187 -6.74 -7.51 5.28
N PRO A 188 -7.04 -6.47 4.48
CA PRO A 188 -7.25 -5.11 4.99
C PRO A 188 -8.65 -4.91 5.61
N ASN A 189 -9.56 -5.88 5.46
CA ASN A 189 -10.98 -5.76 5.84
C ASN A 189 -11.19 -6.12 7.31
N VAL A 190 -10.41 -5.49 8.18
CA VAL A 190 -10.42 -5.64 9.64
C VAL A 190 -10.31 -4.27 10.30
N SER A 191 -10.76 -4.14 11.54
CA SER A 191 -10.64 -2.89 12.30
C SER A 191 -9.20 -2.57 12.70
N ASP A 192 -8.40 -3.60 12.99
CA ASP A 192 -6.99 -3.49 13.36
C ASP A 192 -6.23 -4.71 12.85
N ILE A 193 -5.36 -4.50 11.87
CA ILE A 193 -4.60 -5.57 11.23
C ILE A 193 -3.57 -6.22 12.17
N ARG A 194 -3.16 -5.52 13.23
CA ARG A 194 -2.16 -6.00 14.19
C ARG A 194 -2.60 -7.29 14.89
N TYR A 195 -3.88 -7.42 15.21
CA TYR A 195 -4.38 -8.63 15.87
C TYR A 195 -4.16 -9.89 15.03
N VAL A 196 -4.48 -9.83 13.75
CA VAL A 196 -4.28 -10.97 12.84
C VAL A 196 -2.80 -11.17 12.51
N ALA A 197 -2.02 -10.08 12.36
CA ALA A 197 -0.58 -10.16 12.14
C ALA A 197 0.15 -10.86 13.31
N ARG A 198 -0.17 -10.50 14.55
CA ARG A 198 0.35 -11.14 15.76
C ARG A 198 -0.05 -12.62 15.84
N ALA A 199 -1.31 -12.92 15.51
CA ALA A 199 -1.82 -14.29 15.50
C ALA A 199 -1.10 -15.16 14.46
N ALA A 200 -0.89 -14.66 13.25
CA ALA A 200 -0.11 -15.34 12.23
C ALA A 200 1.35 -15.55 12.67
N ALA A 201 1.97 -14.54 13.29
CA ALA A 201 3.32 -14.64 13.83
C ALA A 201 3.42 -15.70 14.94
N LYS A 202 2.41 -15.74 15.85
CA LYS A 202 2.29 -16.75 16.91
C LYS A 202 2.13 -18.16 16.33
N GLY A 203 1.34 -18.31 15.26
CA GLY A 203 1.17 -19.58 14.54
C GLY A 203 2.44 -20.06 13.80
N GLY A 204 3.52 -19.28 13.83
CA GLY A 204 4.82 -19.66 13.27
C GLY A 204 5.07 -19.16 11.85
N ALA A 205 4.33 -18.19 11.35
CA ALA A 205 4.61 -17.56 10.06
C ALA A 205 6.06 -17.05 10.00
N ASP A 206 6.78 -17.37 8.92
CA ASP A 206 8.16 -16.91 8.71
C ASP A 206 8.18 -15.43 8.28
N GLY A 207 7.15 -14.99 7.56
CA GLY A 207 6.95 -13.61 7.15
C GLY A 207 5.48 -13.31 6.89
N LEU A 208 5.18 -12.08 6.53
CA LEU A 208 3.83 -11.60 6.24
C LEU A 208 3.78 -10.99 4.84
N SER A 209 2.59 -11.04 4.21
CA SER A 209 2.29 -10.28 3.00
C SER A 209 1.09 -9.38 3.27
N LEU A 210 1.12 -8.12 2.90
CA LEU A 210 -0.03 -7.23 3.04
C LEU A 210 0.04 -6.08 2.03
N ILE A 211 -1.11 -5.71 1.50
CA ILE A 211 -2.47 -6.09 1.83
C ILE A 211 -3.10 -6.93 0.71
N ASN A 212 -4.13 -7.73 1.02
CA ASN A 212 -5.06 -8.24 0.03
C ASN A 212 -6.00 -7.10 -0.42
N THR A 213 -6.99 -7.39 -1.27
CA THR A 213 -7.92 -6.41 -1.82
C THR A 213 -8.94 -5.91 -0.79
N ILE A 214 -9.42 -4.68 -0.97
CA ILE A 214 -10.41 -4.03 -0.10
C ILE A 214 -11.82 -4.36 -0.60
N ASN A 215 -12.74 -4.74 0.28
CA ASN A 215 -14.15 -4.98 -0.08
C ASN A 215 -14.78 -3.72 -0.67
N SER A 216 -15.45 -3.88 -1.81
CA SER A 216 -16.07 -2.75 -2.51
C SER A 216 -17.21 -3.16 -3.42
N ILE A 217 -18.03 -2.17 -3.76
CA ILE A 217 -18.88 -2.11 -4.96
C ILE A 217 -18.26 -1.03 -5.84
N ILE A 218 -17.92 -1.35 -7.10
CA ILE A 218 -17.13 -0.43 -7.93
C ILE A 218 -17.98 0.74 -8.48
N GLY A 219 -19.26 0.54 -8.64
CA GLY A 219 -20.16 1.55 -9.15
C GLY A 219 -21.49 0.98 -9.65
N ILE A 220 -22.32 1.87 -10.17
CA ILE A 220 -23.63 1.56 -10.76
C ILE A 220 -23.65 2.16 -12.16
N ASP A 221 -23.99 1.35 -13.16
CA ASP A 221 -24.38 1.82 -14.48
C ASP A 221 -25.80 2.39 -14.39
N LEU A 222 -25.92 3.72 -14.41
CA LEU A 222 -27.18 4.39 -14.26
C LEU A 222 -28.06 4.30 -15.51
N ASP A 223 -27.47 4.15 -16.67
CA ASP A 223 -28.23 4.04 -17.94
C ASP A 223 -28.92 2.68 -18.05
N HIS A 224 -28.29 1.63 -17.52
CA HIS A 224 -28.84 0.27 -17.53
C HIS A 224 -29.38 -0.17 -16.16
N MET A 225 -29.28 0.68 -15.13
CA MET A 225 -29.70 0.40 -13.75
C MET A 225 -29.09 -0.92 -13.22
N GLN A 226 -27.77 -1.08 -13.39
CA GLN A 226 -27.06 -2.30 -13.05
C GLN A 226 -25.84 -2.02 -12.16
N VAL A 227 -25.63 -2.86 -11.13
CA VAL A 227 -24.42 -2.82 -10.29
C VAL A 227 -23.24 -3.43 -11.08
N LEU A 228 -22.06 -2.79 -11.02
CA LEU A 228 -20.85 -3.21 -11.73
C LEU A 228 -19.89 -4.00 -10.83
N PRO A 229 -19.12 -4.98 -11.39
CA PRO A 229 -19.31 -5.60 -12.70
C PRO A 229 -20.59 -6.46 -12.70
N GLY A 230 -21.35 -6.38 -13.77
CA GLY A 230 -22.61 -7.12 -13.90
C GLY A 230 -22.43 -8.51 -14.50
N VAL A 231 -23.07 -9.50 -13.90
CA VAL A 231 -23.17 -10.88 -14.38
C VAL A 231 -24.65 -11.27 -14.38
N ASP A 232 -25.24 -11.37 -15.54
CA ASP A 232 -26.68 -11.72 -15.73
C ASP A 232 -27.61 -10.91 -14.80
N GLY A 233 -27.45 -9.58 -14.80
CA GLY A 233 -28.28 -8.66 -14.01
C GLY A 233 -27.98 -8.60 -12.51
N ARG A 234 -26.94 -9.31 -12.04
CA ARG A 234 -26.50 -9.33 -10.64
C ARG A 234 -25.04 -8.98 -10.51
N SER A 235 -24.61 -8.65 -9.30
CA SER A 235 -23.21 -8.44 -8.95
C SER A 235 -22.93 -9.00 -7.56
N SER A 236 -21.66 -8.96 -7.15
CA SER A 236 -21.19 -9.34 -5.82
C SER A 236 -20.25 -8.27 -5.27
N HIS A 237 -20.07 -8.24 -3.95
CA HIS A 237 -18.96 -7.50 -3.36
C HIS A 237 -17.65 -8.00 -3.93
N GLY A 238 -16.82 -7.09 -4.40
CA GLY A 238 -15.55 -7.41 -5.04
C GLY A 238 -14.35 -6.87 -4.29
N GLY A 239 -13.17 -7.31 -4.69
CA GLY A 239 -11.91 -6.83 -4.16
C GLY A 239 -11.40 -5.62 -4.92
N TYR A 240 -11.30 -4.46 -4.27
CA TYR A 240 -10.76 -3.23 -4.84
C TYR A 240 -9.24 -3.18 -4.71
N CYS A 241 -8.56 -2.84 -5.80
CA CYS A 241 -7.11 -2.75 -5.92
C CYS A 241 -6.70 -1.64 -6.90
N GLY A 242 -5.40 -1.48 -7.14
CA GLY A 242 -4.86 -0.43 -8.01
C GLY A 242 -4.35 0.79 -7.25
N PRO A 243 -3.98 1.89 -7.95
CA PRO A 243 -3.33 3.06 -7.34
C PRO A 243 -4.07 3.65 -6.13
N ALA A 244 -5.39 3.67 -6.16
CA ALA A 244 -6.23 4.25 -5.11
C ALA A 244 -6.06 3.59 -3.73
N VAL A 245 -5.62 2.35 -3.66
CA VAL A 245 -5.47 1.64 -2.36
C VAL A 245 -4.12 1.90 -1.69
N LYS A 246 -3.14 2.52 -2.38
CA LYS A 246 -1.79 2.71 -1.84
C LYS A 246 -1.76 3.38 -0.46
N PRO A 247 -2.46 4.50 -0.20
CA PRO A 247 -2.41 5.14 1.12
C PRO A 247 -2.89 4.23 2.25
N ILE A 248 -3.90 3.40 1.98
CA ILE A 248 -4.43 2.44 2.94
C ILE A 248 -3.41 1.31 3.17
N ALA A 249 -2.78 0.82 2.09
CA ALA A 249 -1.75 -0.21 2.18
C ALA A 249 -0.53 0.26 2.99
N LEU A 250 -0.06 1.49 2.78
CA LEU A 250 1.03 2.09 3.55
C LEU A 250 0.66 2.25 5.04
N HIS A 251 -0.57 2.69 5.34
CA HIS A 251 -1.07 2.77 6.71
C HIS A 251 -1.03 1.40 7.40
N LEU A 252 -1.62 0.38 6.79
CA LEU A 252 -1.66 -0.97 7.35
C LEU A 252 -0.26 -1.60 7.46
N LEU A 253 0.62 -1.33 6.49
CA LEU A 253 2.02 -1.73 6.53
C LEU A 253 2.71 -1.14 7.78
N THR A 254 2.54 0.17 8.03
CA THR A 254 3.18 0.82 9.18
C THR A 254 2.65 0.30 10.51
N GLN A 255 1.36 -0.04 10.61
CA GLN A 255 0.82 -0.67 11.82
C GLN A 255 1.56 -1.98 12.15
N VAL A 256 1.86 -2.81 11.14
CA VAL A 256 2.56 -4.09 11.33
C VAL A 256 4.06 -3.90 11.54
N THR A 257 4.70 -2.99 10.79
CA THR A 257 6.16 -2.78 10.86
C THR A 257 6.62 -1.99 12.10
N THR A 258 5.71 -1.33 12.81
CA THR A 258 6.01 -0.60 14.07
C THR A 258 5.51 -1.34 15.31
N ASP A 259 4.67 -2.36 15.15
CA ASP A 259 4.15 -3.16 16.25
C ASP A 259 5.25 -4.02 16.90
N PRO A 260 5.39 -3.99 18.25
CA PRO A 260 6.46 -4.70 18.95
C PRO A 260 6.52 -6.21 18.70
N GLU A 261 5.37 -6.86 18.41
CA GLU A 261 5.31 -8.30 18.21
C GLU A 261 5.56 -8.74 16.76
N THR A 262 5.42 -7.82 15.80
CA THR A 262 5.54 -8.15 14.37
C THR A 262 6.60 -7.35 13.61
N ARG A 263 7.15 -6.29 14.20
CA ARG A 263 8.11 -5.35 13.56
C ARG A 263 9.37 -6.01 12.98
N ASP A 264 9.74 -7.18 13.50
CA ASP A 264 10.93 -7.92 13.06
C ASP A 264 10.61 -8.98 12.00
N LYS A 265 9.32 -9.21 11.69
CA LYS A 265 8.91 -10.12 10.62
C LYS A 265 9.21 -9.51 9.26
N PRO A 266 9.83 -10.27 8.33
CA PRO A 266 9.95 -9.88 6.95
C PRO A 266 8.58 -9.68 6.30
N ILE A 267 8.42 -8.61 5.52
CA ILE A 267 7.12 -8.27 4.92
C ILE A 267 7.26 -8.13 3.40
N SER A 268 6.39 -8.79 2.67
CA SER A 268 6.14 -8.54 1.26
C SER A 268 5.01 -7.50 1.12
N GLY A 269 5.36 -6.28 0.70
CA GLY A 269 4.41 -5.16 0.60
C GLY A 269 3.59 -5.21 -0.68
N ILE A 270 2.27 -5.00 -0.57
CA ILE A 270 1.31 -5.09 -1.68
C ILE A 270 0.28 -3.97 -1.57
N GLY A 271 -0.06 -3.34 -2.69
CA GLY A 271 -1.20 -2.42 -2.75
C GLY A 271 -0.90 -1.11 -3.47
N GLY A 272 -1.28 -1.01 -4.72
CA GLY A 272 -1.23 0.22 -5.49
C GLY A 272 0.17 0.65 -5.98
N ILE A 273 1.15 -0.24 -5.95
CA ILE A 273 2.49 0.02 -6.50
C ILE A 273 2.38 0.09 -8.03
N THR A 274 2.62 1.27 -8.60
CA THR A 274 2.54 1.54 -10.04
C THR A 274 3.81 2.19 -10.56
N THR A 275 4.49 2.97 -9.72
CA THR A 275 5.73 3.67 -10.05
C THR A 275 6.87 3.26 -9.12
N TRP A 276 8.11 3.57 -9.51
CA TRP A 276 9.27 3.37 -8.64
C TRP A 276 9.18 4.17 -7.33
N LYS A 277 8.47 5.31 -7.31
CA LYS A 277 8.24 6.10 -6.09
C LYS A 277 7.37 5.33 -5.10
N ASP A 278 6.29 4.71 -5.60
CA ASP A 278 5.44 3.87 -4.76
C ASP A 278 6.24 2.70 -4.16
N ALA A 279 7.07 2.05 -4.99
CA ALA A 279 7.95 0.97 -4.54
C ALA A 279 8.91 1.42 -3.43
N LEU A 280 9.53 2.58 -3.59
CA LEU A 280 10.44 3.18 -2.61
C LEU A 280 9.71 3.46 -1.27
N GLU A 281 8.49 4.00 -1.31
CA GLU A 281 7.69 4.26 -0.11
C GLU A 281 7.48 2.99 0.71
N PHE A 282 7.11 1.86 0.07
CA PHE A 282 6.96 0.58 0.75
C PHE A 282 8.27 0.08 1.39
N LEU A 283 9.41 0.20 0.68
CA LEU A 283 10.72 -0.18 1.21
C LEU A 283 11.09 0.68 2.43
N LEU A 284 10.95 1.99 2.33
CA LEU A 284 11.26 2.93 3.41
C LEU A 284 10.39 2.71 4.66
N LEU A 285 9.18 2.17 4.50
CA LEU A 285 8.27 1.83 5.60
C LEU A 285 8.41 0.39 6.09
N GLY A 286 9.32 -0.40 5.51
CA GLY A 286 9.76 -1.67 6.10
C GLY A 286 9.48 -2.94 5.29
N SER A 287 8.95 -2.83 4.07
CA SER A 287 8.82 -3.99 3.19
C SER A 287 10.19 -4.52 2.79
N THR A 288 10.30 -5.84 2.67
CA THR A 288 11.51 -6.56 2.23
C THR A 288 11.43 -6.86 0.74
N SER A 289 10.26 -7.30 0.27
CA SER A 289 9.92 -7.46 -1.14
C SER A 289 8.62 -6.74 -1.45
N LEU A 290 8.30 -6.61 -2.72
CA LEU A 290 7.18 -5.83 -3.24
C LEU A 290 6.38 -6.71 -4.18
N GLN A 291 5.07 -6.79 -4.01
CA GLN A 291 4.21 -7.53 -4.93
C GLN A 291 3.33 -6.58 -5.74
N VAL A 292 3.29 -6.78 -7.04
CA VAL A 292 2.54 -5.96 -8.01
C VAL A 292 1.59 -6.86 -8.79
N CYS A 293 0.33 -6.48 -8.91
CA CYS A 293 -0.67 -7.16 -9.73
C CYS A 293 -1.28 -6.19 -10.75
N THR A 294 -2.08 -5.25 -10.29
CA THR A 294 -2.90 -4.37 -11.12
C THR A 294 -2.08 -3.57 -12.13
N ALA A 295 -0.93 -3.05 -11.74
CA ALA A 295 -0.07 -2.32 -12.66
C ALA A 295 0.49 -3.22 -13.78
N ALA A 296 0.83 -4.48 -13.48
CA ALA A 296 1.22 -5.44 -14.51
C ALA A 296 0.06 -5.79 -15.46
N MET A 297 -1.19 -5.80 -14.96
CA MET A 297 -2.38 -6.00 -15.80
C MET A 297 -2.65 -4.80 -16.72
N HIS A 298 -2.39 -3.57 -16.24
CA HIS A 298 -2.62 -2.34 -17.00
C HIS A 298 -1.53 -2.05 -18.02
N TYR A 299 -0.25 -2.27 -17.64
CA TYR A 299 0.91 -1.79 -18.42
C TYR A 299 1.77 -2.93 -18.96
N GLY A 300 1.44 -4.18 -18.63
CA GLY A 300 2.22 -5.36 -19.03
C GLY A 300 3.44 -5.61 -18.13
N TYR A 301 4.12 -6.73 -18.38
CA TYR A 301 5.24 -7.17 -17.54
C TYR A 301 6.46 -6.23 -17.59
N ARG A 302 6.65 -5.51 -18.67
CA ARG A 302 7.79 -4.60 -18.86
C ARG A 302 7.76 -3.38 -17.93
N ILE A 303 6.67 -3.11 -17.23
CA ILE A 303 6.64 -2.06 -16.18
C ILE A 303 7.76 -2.23 -15.15
N VAL A 304 8.26 -3.46 -14.94
CA VAL A 304 9.36 -3.72 -14.01
C VAL A 304 10.65 -3.00 -14.43
N GLU A 305 10.86 -2.77 -15.72
CA GLU A 305 12.00 -2.01 -16.23
C GLU A 305 11.94 -0.56 -15.70
N ASP A 306 10.79 0.10 -15.82
CA ASP A 306 10.58 1.47 -15.33
C ASP A 306 10.73 1.53 -13.79
N LEU A 307 10.25 0.51 -13.08
CA LEU A 307 10.39 0.41 -11.62
C LEU A 307 11.85 0.30 -11.20
N GLN A 308 12.63 -0.54 -11.87
CA GLN A 308 14.06 -0.74 -11.58
C GLN A 308 14.89 0.49 -12.01
N ASP A 309 14.67 1.02 -13.19
CA ASP A 309 15.40 2.16 -13.72
C ASP A 309 15.21 3.41 -12.86
N GLY A 310 13.96 3.74 -12.52
CA GLY A 310 13.64 4.89 -11.69
C GLY A 310 14.15 4.76 -10.26
N LEU A 311 13.95 3.60 -9.61
CA LEU A 311 14.46 3.34 -8.27
C LEU A 311 16.00 3.33 -8.26
N GLY A 312 16.62 2.70 -9.24
CA GLY A 312 18.07 2.64 -9.38
C GLY A 312 18.71 4.02 -9.59
N ALA A 313 18.10 4.86 -10.43
CA ALA A 313 18.55 6.23 -10.61
C ALA A 313 18.47 7.04 -9.31
N TRP A 314 17.36 6.91 -8.57
CA TRP A 314 17.19 7.57 -7.29
C TRP A 314 18.20 7.06 -6.24
N MET A 315 18.43 5.75 -6.16
CA MET A 315 19.39 5.14 -5.23
C MET A 315 20.80 5.66 -5.49
N ARG A 316 21.24 5.69 -6.75
CA ARG A 316 22.55 6.24 -7.13
C ARG A 316 22.69 7.71 -6.75
N ALA A 317 21.68 8.52 -7.06
CA ALA A 317 21.67 9.95 -6.73
C ALA A 317 21.74 10.22 -5.21
N ASN A 318 21.24 9.30 -4.39
CA ASN A 318 21.22 9.41 -2.93
C ASN A 318 22.26 8.52 -2.22
N GLY A 319 23.18 7.89 -2.95
CA GLY A 319 24.32 7.16 -2.41
C GLY A 319 24.00 5.80 -1.80
N TYR A 320 22.88 5.16 -2.14
CA TYR A 320 22.51 3.83 -1.70
C TYR A 320 23.12 2.76 -2.60
N ALA A 321 23.77 1.76 -2.01
CA ALA A 321 24.41 0.66 -2.71
C ALA A 321 23.53 -0.61 -2.77
N SER A 322 22.52 -0.75 -1.91
CA SER A 322 21.64 -1.91 -1.91
C SER A 322 20.20 -1.55 -1.52
N VAL A 323 19.24 -2.34 -2.00
CA VAL A 323 17.81 -2.18 -1.58
C VAL A 323 17.61 -2.48 -0.09
N ALA A 324 18.47 -3.30 0.49
CA ALA A 324 18.43 -3.60 1.92
C ALA A 324 18.66 -2.36 2.81
N GLU A 325 19.47 -1.41 2.34
CA GLU A 325 19.74 -0.16 3.06
C GLU A 325 18.51 0.75 3.17
N LEU A 326 17.52 0.60 2.29
CA LEU A 326 16.31 1.41 2.28
C LEU A 326 15.29 0.95 3.32
N ARG A 327 15.35 -0.34 3.69
CA ARG A 327 14.32 -0.99 4.49
C ARG A 327 14.09 -0.29 5.82
N GLY A 328 12.89 0.26 5.99
CA GLY A 328 12.41 0.80 7.26
C GLY A 328 13.04 2.10 7.71
N LYS A 329 13.79 2.80 6.86
CA LYS A 329 14.46 4.08 7.22
C LYS A 329 13.50 5.14 7.76
N LEU A 330 12.23 5.13 7.34
CA LEU A 330 11.25 6.12 7.76
C LEU A 330 10.26 5.61 8.83
N LYS A 331 10.38 4.36 9.28
CA LYS A 331 9.50 3.79 10.33
C LYS A 331 9.47 4.64 11.59
N GLY A 332 10.62 5.17 12.01
CA GLY A 332 10.75 6.01 13.21
C GLY A 332 10.08 7.39 13.11
N GLN A 333 9.65 7.80 11.92
CA GLN A 333 8.91 9.04 11.73
C GLN A 333 7.40 8.88 11.96
N ILE A 334 6.92 7.64 12.06
CA ILE A 334 5.50 7.35 12.34
C ILE A 334 5.30 7.29 13.86
N THR A 335 4.39 8.11 14.35
CA THR A 335 4.06 8.19 15.79
C THR A 335 2.57 8.46 15.98
N ASP A 336 2.09 8.32 17.22
CA ASP A 336 0.74 8.74 17.59
C ASP A 336 0.60 10.27 17.51
N TRP A 337 -0.58 10.75 17.13
CA TRP A 337 -0.88 12.18 17.03
C TRP A 337 -0.49 12.97 18.31
N GLY A 338 -0.77 12.41 19.48
CA GLY A 338 -0.44 13.05 20.76
C GLY A 338 1.05 13.27 21.03
N ASN A 339 1.94 12.73 20.21
CA ASN A 339 3.39 12.92 20.28
C ASN A 339 3.91 13.92 19.23
N LEU A 340 3.02 14.52 18.40
CA LEU A 340 3.42 15.54 17.44
C LEU A 340 3.68 16.88 18.12
N ASN A 341 4.64 17.66 17.58
CA ASN A 341 5.02 18.96 18.10
C ASN A 341 3.93 20.00 17.83
N LEU A 342 3.32 20.54 18.86
CA LEU A 342 2.29 21.59 18.80
C LEU A 342 2.85 22.98 18.52
N ASN A 343 4.12 23.22 18.77
CA ASN A 343 4.79 24.51 18.56
C ASN A 343 5.41 24.62 17.15
N TYR A 344 5.26 23.58 16.31
CA TYR A 344 5.68 23.61 14.92
C TYR A 344 4.67 24.41 14.09
N LYS A 345 4.98 25.68 13.82
CA LYS A 345 4.13 26.58 13.04
C LYS A 345 4.66 26.78 11.63
N VAL A 346 3.81 26.55 10.65
CA VAL A 346 4.06 26.84 9.24
C VAL A 346 2.94 27.73 8.71
N VAL A 347 3.25 28.53 7.67
CA VAL A 347 2.27 29.34 6.96
C VAL A 347 2.43 29.13 5.46
N ALA A 348 1.37 29.33 4.71
CA ALA A 348 1.43 29.30 3.26
C ALA A 348 2.17 30.52 2.71
N ARG A 349 3.05 30.31 1.72
CA ARG A 349 3.73 31.36 0.95
C ARG A 349 3.40 31.15 -0.52
N ILE A 350 2.85 32.16 -1.15
CA ILE A 350 2.47 32.15 -2.57
C ILE A 350 3.57 32.84 -3.36
N ASP A 351 4.13 32.16 -4.35
CA ASP A 351 5.13 32.69 -5.25
C ASP A 351 4.42 33.54 -6.33
N PRO A 352 4.61 34.86 -6.34
CA PRO A 352 3.91 35.74 -7.27
C PRO A 352 4.33 35.51 -8.72
N ASP A 353 5.57 35.07 -8.97
CA ASP A 353 6.09 34.84 -10.32
C ASP A 353 5.52 33.55 -10.95
N LYS A 354 5.04 32.62 -10.13
CA LYS A 354 4.40 31.37 -10.57
C LYS A 354 2.87 31.44 -10.54
N CYS A 355 2.32 32.37 -9.80
CA CYS A 355 0.88 32.48 -9.61
C CYS A 355 0.16 32.83 -10.90
N ILE A 356 -0.84 32.02 -11.27
CA ILE A 356 -1.70 32.27 -12.45
C ILE A 356 -3.00 33.00 -12.09
N HIS A 357 -3.13 33.53 -10.91
CA HIS A 357 -4.22 34.38 -10.41
C HIS A 357 -5.62 33.71 -10.44
N CYS A 358 -5.68 32.37 -10.33
CA CYS A 358 -6.94 31.60 -10.49
C CYS A 358 -7.83 31.59 -9.24
N ASN A 359 -7.36 32.09 -8.09
CA ASN A 359 -8.08 32.15 -6.80
C ASN A 359 -8.52 30.80 -6.21
N LEU A 360 -8.09 29.65 -6.73
CA LEU A 360 -8.46 28.34 -6.17
C LEU A 360 -7.99 28.18 -4.71
N CYS A 361 -6.82 28.75 -4.35
CA CYS A 361 -6.30 28.74 -2.99
C CYS A 361 -7.17 29.58 -2.02
N HIS A 362 -7.68 30.74 -2.48
CA HIS A 362 -8.65 31.54 -1.72
C HIS A 362 -9.95 30.78 -1.50
N ILE A 363 -10.58 30.26 -2.56
CA ILE A 363 -11.82 29.49 -2.47
C ILE A 363 -11.69 28.31 -1.51
N ALA A 364 -10.61 27.54 -1.63
CA ALA A 364 -10.38 26.41 -0.72
C ALA A 364 -10.18 26.83 0.74
N CYS A 365 -9.55 27.98 0.98
CA CYS A 365 -9.37 28.53 2.33
C CYS A 365 -10.64 29.14 2.89
N GLU A 366 -11.40 29.87 2.06
CA GLU A 366 -12.63 30.57 2.47
C GLU A 366 -13.74 29.57 2.81
N ASP A 367 -14.01 28.63 1.92
CA ASP A 367 -15.13 27.68 2.06
C ASP A 367 -14.74 26.43 2.86
N GLY A 368 -13.47 26.02 2.82
CA GLY A 368 -13.04 24.72 3.33
C GLY A 368 -12.09 24.73 4.53
N ALA A 369 -11.57 25.91 4.95
CA ALA A 369 -10.53 25.95 5.97
C ALA A 369 -10.62 27.16 6.91
N HIS A 370 -9.66 28.12 6.82
CA HIS A 370 -9.41 29.09 7.89
C HIS A 370 -9.62 30.54 7.48
N GLN A 371 -10.11 30.82 6.29
CA GLN A 371 -10.49 32.18 5.82
C GLN A 371 -9.36 33.21 5.95
N CYS A 372 -8.13 32.78 5.66
CA CYS A 372 -6.92 33.61 5.84
C CYS A 372 -6.18 33.88 4.52
N ILE A 373 -6.81 33.64 3.37
CA ILE A 373 -6.25 33.97 2.06
C ILE A 373 -7.19 34.96 1.36
N GLU A 374 -6.72 36.17 1.20
CA GLU A 374 -7.43 37.22 0.47
C GLU A 374 -7.33 36.99 -1.05
N PRO A 375 -8.39 37.22 -1.84
CA PRO A 375 -8.40 36.94 -3.26
C PRO A 375 -7.60 37.98 -4.08
N VAL A 376 -7.30 37.64 -5.33
CA VAL A 376 -6.88 38.61 -6.36
C VAL A 376 -8.01 39.62 -6.60
N ILE A 377 -7.68 40.91 -6.60
CA ILE A 377 -8.58 42.01 -6.94
C ILE A 377 -7.87 42.83 -8.00
N PRO A 378 -8.28 42.79 -9.29
CA PRO A 378 -7.62 43.50 -10.37
C PRO A 378 -7.41 45.00 -10.09
N GLY A 379 -6.18 45.48 -10.26
CA GLY A 379 -5.79 46.86 -9.98
C GLY A 379 -5.64 47.22 -8.47
N VAL A 380 -5.85 46.26 -7.57
CA VAL A 380 -5.69 46.45 -6.12
C VAL A 380 -4.73 45.40 -5.55
N ARG A 381 -4.96 44.13 -5.88
CA ARG A 381 -4.14 42.99 -5.41
C ARG A 381 -3.95 42.01 -6.57
N GLU A 382 -2.73 41.95 -7.06
CA GLU A 382 -2.40 41.11 -8.21
C GLU A 382 -2.18 39.62 -7.85
N THR A 383 -1.88 39.31 -6.59
CA THR A 383 -1.67 37.93 -6.08
C THR A 383 -2.55 37.72 -4.84
N PRO A 384 -3.07 36.51 -4.58
CA PRO A 384 -3.71 36.20 -3.31
C PRO A 384 -2.74 36.46 -2.15
N GLU A 385 -3.21 37.07 -1.08
CA GLU A 385 -2.42 37.44 0.09
C GLU A 385 -2.80 36.54 1.29
N VAL A 386 -1.79 36.07 2.02
CA VAL A 386 -1.99 35.19 3.16
C VAL A 386 -1.87 35.99 4.45
N ASP A 387 -2.91 36.03 5.28
CA ASP A 387 -2.82 36.46 6.67
C ASP A 387 -2.05 35.39 7.48
N GLU A 388 -0.78 35.67 7.76
CA GLU A 388 0.10 34.73 8.46
C GLU A 388 -0.25 34.56 9.95
N VAL A 389 -0.98 35.49 10.53
CA VAL A 389 -1.41 35.43 11.95
C VAL A 389 -2.50 34.35 12.05
N GLU A 390 -3.46 34.39 11.14
CA GLU A 390 -4.60 33.48 11.10
C GLU A 390 -4.30 32.14 10.39
N CYS A 391 -3.27 32.09 9.55
CA CYS A 391 -2.89 30.87 8.84
C CYS A 391 -2.38 29.81 9.83
N VAL A 392 -3.07 28.67 9.88
CA VAL A 392 -2.71 27.52 10.72
C VAL A 392 -1.83 26.49 10.00
N GLY A 393 -1.46 26.73 8.73
CA GLY A 393 -0.60 25.83 7.98
C GLY A 393 -1.24 24.50 7.58
N CYS A 394 -2.54 24.46 7.35
CA CYS A 394 -3.28 23.22 7.03
C CYS A 394 -2.91 22.59 5.67
N ASN A 395 -2.21 23.32 4.81
CA ASN A 395 -1.72 22.91 3.49
C ASN A 395 -2.80 22.72 2.40
N LEU A 396 -4.10 22.98 2.66
CA LEU A 396 -5.14 22.77 1.67
C LEU A 396 -4.93 23.62 0.40
N CYS A 397 -4.50 24.87 0.56
CA CYS A 397 -4.25 25.78 -0.56
C CYS A 397 -3.19 25.27 -1.55
N SER A 398 -2.13 24.60 -1.07
CA SER A 398 -1.10 24.05 -1.96
C SER A 398 -1.59 22.82 -2.69
N LEU A 399 -2.49 22.02 -2.10
CA LEU A 399 -3.02 20.79 -2.70
C LEU A 399 -3.99 21.08 -3.85
N VAL A 400 -4.71 22.22 -3.80
CA VAL A 400 -5.63 22.62 -4.87
C VAL A 400 -4.96 23.51 -5.93
N CYS A 401 -3.73 23.97 -5.69
CA CYS A 401 -3.01 24.81 -6.65
C CYS A 401 -2.61 24.01 -7.89
N PRO A 402 -3.03 24.43 -9.11
CA PRO A 402 -2.69 23.69 -10.31
C PRO A 402 -1.23 23.92 -10.77
N VAL A 403 -0.52 24.85 -10.11
CA VAL A 403 0.87 25.17 -10.46
C VAL A 403 1.82 24.56 -9.43
N GLU A 404 2.66 23.65 -9.89
CA GLU A 404 3.62 22.95 -9.04
C GLU A 404 4.58 23.93 -8.33
N ASN A 405 4.73 23.78 -7.03
CA ASN A 405 5.60 24.61 -6.18
C ASN A 405 5.29 26.13 -6.23
N CYS A 406 4.09 26.53 -6.61
CA CYS A 406 3.64 27.92 -6.50
C CYS A 406 3.31 28.30 -5.04
N ILE A 407 2.77 27.36 -4.26
CA ILE A 407 2.49 27.56 -2.84
C ILE A 407 3.37 26.62 -2.02
N THR A 408 4.12 27.17 -1.09
CA THR A 408 5.00 26.42 -0.18
C THR A 408 4.61 26.67 1.28
N MET A 409 4.79 25.64 2.11
CA MET A 409 4.55 25.75 3.56
C MET A 409 5.86 26.12 4.25
N THR A 410 5.96 27.36 4.73
CA THR A 410 7.18 27.90 5.30
C THR A 410 7.09 27.93 6.82
N ARG A 411 8.12 27.42 7.50
CA ARG A 411 8.21 27.41 8.96
C ARG A 411 8.47 28.82 9.51
N VAL A 412 7.67 29.25 10.51
CA VAL A 412 7.70 30.62 11.09
C VAL A 412 7.79 30.64 12.60
N ASP A 413 7.96 29.50 13.28
CA ASP A 413 8.02 29.40 14.73
C ASP A 413 9.37 29.86 15.33
N GLY A 414 10.31 30.32 14.49
CA GLY A 414 11.63 30.78 14.93
C GLY A 414 12.48 29.70 15.62
N GLY A 415 12.12 28.41 15.47
CA GLY A 415 12.78 27.30 16.16
C GLY A 415 12.34 27.14 17.61
N ALA A 416 11.11 27.54 17.95
CA ALA A 416 10.54 27.34 19.28
C ALA A 416 10.73 25.90 19.78
N ALA A 417 10.95 25.72 21.06
CA ALA A 417 11.07 24.41 21.69
C ALA A 417 9.80 23.59 21.45
N GLY A 418 9.99 22.32 21.07
CA GLY A 418 8.88 21.40 20.83
C GLY A 418 8.12 21.14 22.12
N GLU A 419 6.80 21.05 22.02
CA GLU A 419 5.92 20.56 23.07
C GLU A 419 4.84 19.69 22.40
N THR A 420 4.67 18.48 22.88
CA THR A 420 3.63 17.58 22.38
C THR A 420 2.30 17.78 23.12
N TRP A 421 1.20 17.26 22.54
CA TRP A 421 -0.09 17.29 23.25
C TRP A 421 -0.03 16.57 24.59
N LYS A 422 0.63 15.41 24.66
CA LYS A 422 0.78 14.66 25.91
C LYS A 422 1.54 15.42 26.98
N GLU A 423 2.64 16.08 26.60
CA GLU A 423 3.43 16.93 27.50
C GLU A 423 2.62 18.15 27.97
N ARG A 424 1.88 18.79 27.06
CA ARG A 424 1.03 19.94 27.41
C ARG A 424 -0.08 19.53 28.38
N VAL A 425 -0.77 18.41 28.14
CA VAL A 425 -1.78 17.90 29.07
C VAL A 425 -1.18 17.55 30.42
N ALA A 426 -0.01 16.91 30.44
CA ALA A 426 0.69 16.59 31.69
C ALA A 426 1.07 17.88 32.49
N ARG A 427 1.53 18.91 31.80
CA ARG A 427 1.90 20.20 32.40
C ARG A 427 0.69 21.00 32.91
N THR A 428 -0.43 21.00 32.20
CA THR A 428 -1.62 21.81 32.53
C THR A 428 -2.66 21.05 33.36
N GLY A 429 -2.49 19.75 33.52
CA GLY A 429 -3.33 18.89 34.37
C GLY A 429 -4.61 18.37 33.72
N SER A 430 -5.03 18.90 32.57
CA SER A 430 -6.21 18.44 31.86
C SER A 430 -6.19 18.83 30.37
N SER A 431 -6.97 18.11 29.52
CA SER A 431 -7.13 18.45 28.12
C SER A 431 -7.77 19.82 27.89
N ALA A 432 -8.72 20.24 28.76
CA ALA A 432 -9.36 21.55 28.68
C ALA A 432 -8.36 22.68 28.96
N ALA A 433 -7.53 22.54 30.02
CA ALA A 433 -6.48 23.51 30.33
C ALA A 433 -5.38 23.53 29.25
N ALA A 434 -5.04 22.37 28.66
CA ALA A 434 -4.10 22.25 27.54
C ALA A 434 -4.61 22.98 26.29
N TRP A 435 -5.90 22.85 25.98
CA TRP A 435 -6.53 23.60 24.90
C TRP A 435 -6.53 25.10 25.16
N ALA A 436 -6.97 25.55 26.32
CA ALA A 436 -7.01 26.95 26.68
C ALA A 436 -5.62 27.64 26.63
N ALA A 437 -4.55 26.89 26.86
CA ALA A 437 -3.18 27.33 26.72
C ALA A 437 -2.63 27.34 25.30
N SER A 438 -3.44 26.96 24.29
CA SER A 438 -3.02 26.86 22.89
C SER A 438 -3.16 28.22 22.17
N PRO A 439 -2.32 28.52 21.16
CA PRO A 439 -2.48 29.72 20.34
C PRO A 439 -3.85 29.83 19.66
N ILE A 440 -4.44 28.70 19.26
CA ILE A 440 -5.75 28.72 18.60
C ILE A 440 -6.88 29.15 19.52
N ALA A 441 -6.79 28.91 20.83
CA ALA A 441 -7.77 29.40 21.78
C ALA A 441 -7.81 30.93 21.87
N GLN A 442 -6.73 31.58 21.43
CA GLN A 442 -6.55 33.03 21.44
C GLN A 442 -6.77 33.69 20.08
N SER A 443 -6.92 32.89 19.01
CA SER A 443 -7.21 33.36 17.65
C SER A 443 -8.70 33.70 17.49
N ARG A 444 -9.05 34.39 16.39
CA ARG A 444 -10.46 34.68 16.04
C ARG A 444 -11.32 33.42 15.94
N HIS A 445 -10.73 32.28 15.52
CA HIS A 445 -11.42 30.98 15.42
C HIS A 445 -11.70 30.36 16.79
N GLY A 446 -10.86 30.60 17.79
CA GLY A 446 -11.10 30.20 19.18
C GLY A 446 -12.26 30.98 19.84
N HIS A 447 -12.42 32.25 19.51
CA HIS A 447 -13.50 33.09 20.07
C HIS A 447 -14.90 32.77 19.54
N VAL A 448 -15.01 32.18 18.33
CA VAL A 448 -16.33 31.78 17.75
C VAL A 448 -16.95 30.61 18.52
N MET A 449 -16.15 29.78 19.17
CA MET A 449 -16.63 28.65 19.97
C MET A 449 -17.13 29.01 21.36
N THR A 450 -16.95 30.26 21.80
CA THR A 450 -17.32 30.73 23.16
C THR A 450 -18.49 31.70 23.20
N LYS A 451 -19.15 31.96 22.06
CA LYS A 451 -20.40 32.72 22.02
C LYS A 451 -21.62 31.78 22.09
N GLU A 452 -22.00 31.39 23.30
CA GLU A 452 -23.39 31.12 23.64
C GLU A 452 -24.16 32.42 23.91
#